data_2dc005e8982aba2b3d96abcfc210a5d0
#
_entry.id   2dc005e8982aba2b3d96abcfc210a5d0
#
_cell.length_a   1.000
_cell.length_b   1.000
_cell.length_c   1.000
_cell.angle_alpha   90.00
_cell.angle_beta   90.00
_cell.angle_gamma   90.00
#
_symmetry.space_group_name_H-M   'P 1'
#
loop_
_entity.id
_entity.type
_entity.pdbx_description
1 polymer ?
#
loop_
_entity_poly.entity_id
_entity_poly.type
_entity_poly.pdbx_seq_one_letter_code
_entity_poly.pdbx_strand_id
1 'polypeptide(L)' 'METQDFIKNFAAQFDDTDVSEFTMETRFRELDEWSSLNALAILNMISKKYNIVLKADEMKTTNTVQELFDLINLK' A
#
# COMPACT_ATOMS: atom_id res chain seq x y z
N MET A 1 -5.50 -13.01 3.75
CA MET A 1 -4.92 -11.69 4.06
C MET A 1 -5.98 -10.82 4.70
N GLU A 2 -5.72 -10.31 5.88
CA GLU A 2 -6.69 -9.50 6.60
C GLU A 2 -6.46 -8.01 6.33
N THR A 3 -7.55 -7.25 6.22
CA THR A 3 -7.47 -5.83 5.91
C THR A 3 -6.71 -5.05 6.99
N GLN A 4 -6.92 -5.40 8.27
CA GLN A 4 -6.22 -4.71 9.37
C GLN A 4 -4.72 -4.90 9.29
N ASP A 5 -4.27 -6.11 9.00
CA ASP A 5 -2.85 -6.39 8.87
C ASP A 5 -2.26 -5.68 7.67
N PHE A 6 -3.01 -5.63 6.57
CA PHE A 6 -2.56 -4.94 5.37
C PHE A 6 -2.40 -3.45 5.64
N ILE A 7 -3.35 -2.83 6.34
CA ILE A 7 -3.28 -1.42 6.70
C ILE A 7 -2.04 -1.14 7.55
N LYS A 8 -1.77 -1.99 8.53
CA LYS A 8 -0.59 -1.82 9.39
C LYS A 8 0.70 -1.91 8.60
N ASN A 9 0.80 -2.91 7.74
CA ASN A 9 1.99 -3.11 6.91
C ASN A 9 2.17 -1.97 5.90
N PHE A 10 1.06 -1.48 5.37
CA PHE A 10 1.07 -0.35 4.45
C PHE A 10 1.55 0.92 5.16
N ALA A 11 0.95 1.21 6.31
CA ALA A 11 1.30 2.41 7.09
C ALA A 11 2.74 2.40 7.58
N ALA A 12 3.30 1.20 7.81
CA ALA A 12 4.68 1.07 8.26
C ALA A 12 5.69 1.60 7.24
N GLN A 13 5.27 1.80 6.00
CA GLN A 13 6.14 2.35 4.95
C GLN A 13 6.16 3.89 4.95
N PHE A 14 5.47 4.52 5.90
CA PHE A 14 5.40 5.97 6.02
C PHE A 14 5.97 6.39 7.36
N ASP A 15 6.95 7.30 7.33
CA ASP A 15 7.65 7.71 8.55
C ASP A 15 6.88 8.77 9.34
N ASP A 16 6.20 9.66 8.62
CA ASP A 16 5.59 10.85 9.24
C ASP A 16 4.07 10.80 9.30
N THR A 17 3.46 9.77 8.75
CA THR A 17 2.01 9.62 8.76
C THR A 17 1.62 8.51 9.72
N ASP A 18 0.79 8.86 10.71
CA ASP A 18 0.39 7.90 11.74
C ASP A 18 -0.55 6.83 11.18
N VAL A 19 -0.44 5.61 11.73
CA VAL A 19 -1.27 4.48 11.29
C VAL A 19 -2.77 4.80 11.42
N SER A 20 -3.15 5.64 12.38
CA SER A 20 -4.55 6.00 12.58
C SER A 20 -5.14 6.80 11.41
N GLU A 21 -4.28 7.34 10.54
CA GLU A 21 -4.75 8.10 9.38
C GLU A 21 -5.03 7.20 8.18
N PHE A 22 -4.75 5.91 8.29
CA PHE A 22 -4.94 4.97 7.19
C PHE A 22 -6.20 4.15 7.37
N THR A 23 -7.01 4.12 6.33
CA THR A 23 -8.16 3.22 6.21
C THR A 23 -8.11 2.60 4.82
N MET A 24 -8.98 1.66 4.56
CA MET A 24 -9.07 1.07 3.22
C MET A 24 -9.47 2.09 2.16
N GLU A 25 -10.11 3.18 2.57
CA GLU A 25 -10.56 4.24 1.66
C GLU A 25 -9.51 5.33 1.45
N THR A 26 -8.39 5.27 2.16
CA THR A 26 -7.33 6.28 2.06
C THR A 26 -6.80 6.35 0.62
N ARG A 27 -6.78 7.56 0.09
CA ARG A 27 -6.20 7.83 -1.23
C ARG A 27 -4.72 8.13 -1.03
N PHE A 28 -3.91 7.10 -1.08
CA PHE A 28 -2.51 7.20 -0.67
C PHE A 28 -1.69 8.16 -1.52
N ARG A 29 -2.08 8.37 -2.78
CA ARG A 29 -1.35 9.29 -3.65
C ARG A 29 -1.55 10.75 -3.26
N GLU A 30 -2.60 11.04 -2.49
CA GLU A 30 -2.90 12.39 -2.02
C GLU A 30 -2.26 12.72 -0.69
N LEU A 31 -1.60 11.75 -0.07
CA LEU A 31 -0.88 11.99 1.18
C LEU A 31 0.32 12.89 0.94
N ASP A 32 0.54 13.84 1.86
CA ASP A 32 1.65 14.78 1.75
C ASP A 32 3.00 14.07 1.69
N GLU A 33 3.12 12.96 2.39
CA GLU A 33 4.36 12.18 2.44
C GLU A 33 4.59 11.33 1.19
N TRP A 34 3.57 11.16 0.34
CA TRP A 34 3.67 10.26 -0.80
C TRP A 34 4.80 10.63 -1.75
N SER A 35 5.60 9.65 -2.11
CA SER A 35 6.69 9.82 -3.07
C SER A 35 6.96 8.47 -3.74
N SER A 36 7.85 8.48 -4.72
CA SER A 36 8.25 7.24 -5.40
C SER A 36 8.97 6.29 -4.44
N LEU A 37 9.60 6.83 -3.38
CA LEU A 37 10.24 5.99 -2.38
C LEU A 37 9.22 5.20 -1.59
N ASN A 38 8.09 5.82 -1.23
CA ASN A 38 7.01 5.11 -0.54
C ASN A 38 6.43 4.03 -1.44
N ALA A 39 6.22 4.34 -2.72
CA ALA A 39 5.70 3.37 -3.67
C ALA A 39 6.61 2.15 -3.76
N LEU A 40 7.92 2.37 -3.86
CA LEU A 40 8.88 1.28 -3.93
C LEU A 40 8.90 0.46 -2.65
N ALA A 41 8.85 1.11 -1.50
CA ALA A 41 8.81 0.44 -0.21
C ALA A 41 7.57 -0.44 -0.07
N ILE A 42 6.42 0.05 -0.57
CA ILE A 42 5.18 -0.73 -0.54
C ILE A 42 5.28 -1.96 -1.42
N LEU A 43 5.85 -1.83 -2.63
CA LEU A 43 6.05 -2.97 -3.51
C LEU A 43 6.95 -4.02 -2.86
N ASN A 44 8.01 -3.58 -2.20
CA ASN A 44 8.89 -4.49 -1.47
C ASN A 44 8.18 -5.17 -0.31
N MET A 45 7.37 -4.42 0.43
CA MET A 45 6.60 -4.98 1.55
C MET A 45 5.66 -6.07 1.06
N ILE A 46 4.94 -5.82 -0.03
CA ILE A 46 4.00 -6.80 -0.58
C ILE A 46 4.74 -8.07 -0.99
N SER A 47 5.89 -7.92 -1.63
CA SER A 47 6.69 -9.07 -2.02
C SER A 47 7.15 -9.90 -0.83
N LYS A 48 7.65 -9.23 0.21
CA LYS A 48 8.23 -9.92 1.38
C LYS A 48 7.18 -10.50 2.31
N LYS A 49 6.08 -9.77 2.54
CA LYS A 49 5.09 -10.18 3.51
C LYS A 49 4.05 -11.12 2.94
N TYR A 50 3.72 -10.95 1.67
CA TYR A 50 2.62 -11.72 1.06
C TYR A 50 3.09 -12.62 -0.07
N ASN A 51 4.38 -12.56 -0.39
CA ASN A 51 4.97 -13.37 -1.45
C ASN A 51 4.26 -13.16 -2.80
N ILE A 52 3.90 -11.92 -3.06
CA ILE A 52 3.22 -11.52 -4.30
C ILE A 52 4.09 -10.50 -5.02
N VAL A 53 4.33 -10.72 -6.32
CA VAL A 53 5.09 -9.78 -7.13
C VAL A 53 4.11 -8.82 -7.79
N LEU A 54 4.21 -7.55 -7.42
CA LEU A 54 3.41 -6.49 -8.01
C LEU A 54 4.34 -5.52 -8.72
N LYS A 55 4.01 -5.19 -9.96
CA LYS A 55 4.82 -4.27 -10.75
C LYS A 55 4.38 -2.83 -10.51
N ALA A 56 5.31 -1.89 -10.68
CA ALA A 56 5.01 -0.48 -10.50
C ALA A 56 3.87 -0.02 -11.43
N ASP A 57 3.83 -0.53 -12.65
CA ASP A 57 2.77 -0.19 -13.60
C ASP A 57 1.40 -0.65 -13.13
N GLU A 58 1.35 -1.81 -12.47
CA GLU A 58 0.11 -2.31 -11.92
C GLU A 58 -0.37 -1.44 -10.75
N MET A 59 0.56 -1.00 -9.92
CA MET A 59 0.23 -0.13 -8.80
C MET A 59 -0.33 1.21 -9.26
N LYS A 60 0.12 1.69 -10.41
CA LYS A 60 -0.36 2.97 -10.96
C LYS A 60 -1.85 2.96 -11.28
N THR A 61 -2.46 1.79 -11.42
CA THR A 61 -3.90 1.69 -11.68
C THR A 61 -4.74 1.84 -10.42
N THR A 62 -4.11 1.92 -9.25
CA THR A 62 -4.81 2.00 -7.97
C THR A 62 -4.63 3.37 -7.35
N ASN A 63 -5.66 3.84 -6.63
CA ASN A 63 -5.65 5.12 -5.94
C ASN A 63 -5.91 5.00 -4.44
N THR A 64 -6.60 3.96 -4.02
CA THR A 64 -6.92 3.74 -2.61
C THR A 64 -6.28 2.47 -2.11
N VAL A 65 -6.15 2.37 -0.79
CA VAL A 65 -5.63 1.17 -0.15
C VAL A 65 -6.50 -0.04 -0.52
N GLN A 66 -7.83 0.16 -0.57
CA GLN A 66 -8.75 -0.91 -0.95
C GLN A 66 -8.48 -1.41 -2.37
N GLU A 67 -8.27 -0.49 -3.32
CA GLU A 67 -8.00 -0.88 -4.69
C GLU A 67 -6.70 -1.68 -4.81
N LEU A 68 -5.68 -1.25 -4.09
CA LEU A 68 -4.42 -1.98 -4.07
C LEU A 68 -4.59 -3.36 -3.45
N PHE A 69 -5.31 -3.44 -2.35
CA PHE A 69 -5.61 -4.69 -1.67
C PHE A 69 -6.34 -5.66 -2.60
N ASP A 70 -7.36 -5.15 -3.31
CA ASP A 70 -8.12 -5.97 -4.26
C ASP A 70 -7.24 -6.48 -5.39
N LEU A 71 -6.35 -5.63 -5.88
CA LEU A 71 -5.45 -6.00 -6.97
C LEU A 71 -4.52 -7.15 -6.56
N ILE A 72 -3.91 -7.07 -5.39
CA ILE A 72 -2.99 -8.12 -4.95
C ILE A 72 -3.73 -9.42 -4.64
N ASN A 73 -5.00 -9.34 -4.26
CA ASN A 73 -5.79 -10.55 -4.03
C ASN A 73 -6.17 -11.27 -5.31
N LEU A 74 -6.05 -10.62 -6.46
CA LEU A 74 -6.27 -11.25 -7.75
C LEU A 74 -5.07 -12.07 -8.21
N LYS A 75 -3.96 -11.94 -7.56
CA LYS A 75 -2.73 -12.65 -7.94
C LYS A 75 -2.57 -13.99 -7.15
#